data_6bb197fd563794bb9536f52cb21eec10
#
_entry.id   6bb197fd563794bb9536f52cb21eec10
#
_cell.length_a   1.000
_cell.length_b   1.000
_cell.length_c   1.000
_cell.angle_alpha   90.00
_cell.angle_beta   90.00
_cell.angle_gamma   90.00
#
_symmetry.space_group_name_H-M   'P 1'
#
loop_
_entity.id
_entity.type
_entity.pdbx_description
1 polymer ?
#
loop_
_entity_poly.entity_id
_entity_poly.type
_entity_poly.pdbx_seq_one_letter_code
_entity_poly.pdbx_strand_id
1 'polypeptide(L)'
;MRYGFIGLGNLGVQLAGSLLREGFALTVHDRNAAAAKPLLERGAAWAATPQALAGQCDAVITCLPSPAVSDAVLNGPDGILAGLKRGGCWIEMSTLGREEILRLAALAAERGIETLESPVTGGVHKAASGEITILAGGPQELFEAHRPALAAMGGEIFHMGPLGSAALIKVITNMLAFIHLLADGEALMLARRGGLDLAQAWNAIRASSGNSFVHETEGQLILNGSYDIGFSMDLACKDLGFAMKFGREFGVPLDLAALTAQTFIRGRSAYGGAAQSTAIVKLLEDALKTDLRAPGFPEKLTE
;
A
#
# COMPACT_ATOMS: atom_id res chain seq x y z
N MET A 1 11.03 -10.71 21.04
CA MET A 1 11.60 -9.98 19.87
C MET A 1 11.11 -8.54 19.96
N ARG A 2 11.99 -7.55 19.83
CA ARG A 2 11.67 -6.11 19.85
C ARG A 2 11.62 -5.62 18.42
N TYR A 3 10.53 -4.98 18.06
CA TYR A 3 10.34 -4.44 16.71
C TYR A 3 10.53 -2.92 16.69
N GLY A 4 11.15 -2.43 15.62
CA GLY A 4 11.12 -1.03 15.23
C GLY A 4 10.14 -0.84 14.09
N PHE A 5 9.43 0.28 14.04
CA PHE A 5 8.55 0.62 12.93
C PHE A 5 8.84 2.04 12.42
N ILE A 6 9.17 2.17 11.15
CA ILE A 6 9.52 3.42 10.51
C ILE A 6 8.54 3.73 9.37
N GLY A 7 7.97 4.93 9.39
CA GLY A 7 6.98 5.39 8.45
C GLY A 7 5.57 5.25 9.01
N LEU A 8 5.07 6.35 9.61
CA LEU A 8 3.79 6.42 10.34
C LEU A 8 2.75 7.24 9.55
N GLY A 9 2.75 7.10 8.23
CA GLY A 9 1.69 7.63 7.37
C GLY A 9 0.35 6.90 7.59
N ASN A 10 -0.65 7.18 6.72
CA ASN A 10 -2.01 6.64 6.85
C ASN A 10 -2.04 5.12 7.08
N LEU A 11 -1.19 4.37 6.39
CA LEU A 11 -1.12 2.92 6.50
C LEU A 11 -0.23 2.47 7.67
N GLY A 12 0.98 3.02 7.76
CA GLY A 12 1.99 2.56 8.73
C GLY A 12 1.57 2.75 10.18
N VAL A 13 0.84 3.82 10.50
CA VAL A 13 0.32 4.05 11.85
C VAL A 13 -0.69 2.97 12.27
N GLN A 14 -1.47 2.45 11.33
CA GLN A 14 -2.43 1.37 11.60
C GLN A 14 -1.72 0.03 11.84
N LEU A 15 -0.74 -0.31 10.98
CA LEU A 15 0.06 -1.52 11.13
C LEU A 15 0.85 -1.52 12.45
N ALA A 16 1.52 -0.42 12.77
CA ALA A 16 2.21 -0.24 14.04
C ALA A 16 1.24 -0.31 15.24
N GLY A 17 0.05 0.26 15.10
CA GLY A 17 -1.02 0.18 16.08
C GLY A 17 -1.51 -1.24 16.34
N SER A 18 -1.55 -2.08 15.30
CA SER A 18 -1.91 -3.49 15.42
C SER A 18 -0.86 -4.28 16.20
N LEU A 19 0.43 -4.06 15.95
CA LEU A 19 1.50 -4.67 16.76
C LEU A 19 1.39 -4.33 18.25
N LEU A 20 1.11 -3.06 18.58
CA LEU A 20 0.89 -2.65 19.97
C LEU A 20 -0.34 -3.31 20.58
N ARG A 21 -1.43 -3.45 19.83
CA ARG A 21 -2.66 -4.10 20.29
C ARG A 21 -2.43 -5.55 20.69
N GLU A 22 -1.56 -6.24 19.94
CA GLU A 22 -1.18 -7.63 20.18
C GLU A 22 0.02 -7.79 21.17
N GLY A 23 0.41 -6.70 21.84
CA GLY A 23 1.38 -6.73 22.93
C GLY A 23 2.85 -6.76 22.52
N PHE A 24 3.16 -6.48 21.26
CA PHE A 24 4.56 -6.39 20.83
C PHE A 24 5.27 -5.15 21.39
N ALA A 25 6.48 -5.33 21.91
CA ALA A 25 7.33 -4.20 22.27
C ALA A 25 7.79 -3.45 21.01
N LEU A 26 7.42 -2.18 20.89
CA LEU A 26 7.55 -1.38 19.68
C LEU A 26 8.29 -0.06 19.94
N THR A 27 9.32 0.22 19.14
CA THR A 27 9.92 1.54 19.00
C THR A 27 9.55 2.12 17.64
N VAL A 28 9.15 3.39 17.60
CA VAL A 28 8.64 4.01 16.36
C VAL A 28 9.48 5.23 15.95
N HIS A 29 9.51 5.47 14.64
CA HIS A 29 10.13 6.66 14.05
C HIS A 29 9.35 7.12 12.82
N ASP A 30 9.24 8.42 12.66
CA ASP A 30 8.79 9.08 11.44
C ASP A 30 9.48 10.43 11.31
N ARG A 31 9.65 10.91 10.09
CA ARG A 31 10.13 12.27 9.82
C ARG A 31 9.26 13.34 10.47
N ASN A 32 7.95 13.10 10.53
CA ASN A 32 6.99 13.90 11.26
C ASN A 32 6.74 13.27 12.65
N ALA A 33 7.43 13.75 13.68
CA ALA A 33 7.29 13.22 15.03
C ALA A 33 5.84 13.26 15.57
N ALA A 34 5.00 14.19 15.09
CA ALA A 34 3.61 14.27 15.50
C ALA A 34 2.79 13.05 15.07
N ALA A 35 3.18 12.34 14.00
CA ALA A 35 2.52 11.13 13.56
C ALA A 35 2.66 9.97 14.57
N ALA A 36 3.68 10.00 15.43
CA ALA A 36 3.89 8.98 16.45
C ALA A 36 2.96 9.13 17.69
N LYS A 37 2.35 10.31 17.89
CA LYS A 37 1.59 10.61 19.11
C LYS A 37 0.57 9.52 19.50
N PRO A 38 -0.29 9.01 18.61
CA PRO A 38 -1.27 7.98 18.98
C PRO A 38 -0.64 6.67 19.44
N LEU A 39 0.57 6.36 18.96
CA LEU A 39 1.30 5.14 19.32
C LEU A 39 2.06 5.32 20.66
N LEU A 40 2.61 6.49 20.88
CA LEU A 40 3.29 6.83 22.15
C LEU A 40 2.31 6.80 23.33
N GLU A 41 1.09 7.32 23.15
CA GLU A 41 0.01 7.27 24.15
C GLU A 41 -0.41 5.83 24.48
N ARG A 42 -0.12 4.88 23.59
CA ARG A 42 -0.39 3.45 23.73
C ARG A 42 0.84 2.64 24.16
N GLY A 43 1.95 3.29 24.52
CA GLY A 43 3.12 2.66 25.08
C GLY A 43 4.27 2.35 24.12
N ALA A 44 4.22 2.80 22.86
CA ALA A 44 5.39 2.72 21.99
C ALA A 44 6.51 3.63 22.49
N ALA A 45 7.77 3.22 22.28
CA ALA A 45 8.92 4.09 22.47
C ALA A 45 9.20 4.92 21.22
N TRP A 46 9.84 6.09 21.37
CA TRP A 46 10.26 6.95 20.27
C TRP A 46 11.77 6.86 20.06
N ALA A 47 12.20 6.87 18.81
CA ALA A 47 13.59 7.08 18.44
C ALA A 47 13.73 8.25 17.46
N ALA A 48 14.76 9.07 17.64
CA ALA A 48 14.96 10.29 16.85
C ALA A 48 15.46 10.03 15.42
N THR A 49 16.13 8.89 15.18
CA THR A 49 16.66 8.49 13.87
C THR A 49 16.39 7.01 13.60
N PRO A 50 16.38 6.58 12.32
CA PRO A 50 16.34 5.16 11.97
C PRO A 50 17.47 4.34 12.62
N GLN A 51 18.69 4.88 12.68
CA GLN A 51 19.82 4.26 13.34
C GLN A 51 19.58 4.02 14.85
N ALA A 52 19.10 5.05 15.54
CA ALA A 52 18.82 4.97 16.98
C ALA A 52 17.70 3.97 17.30
N LEU A 53 16.69 3.89 16.43
CA LEU A 53 15.63 2.89 16.49
C LEU A 53 16.21 1.48 16.28
N ALA A 54 16.95 1.29 15.21
CA ALA A 54 17.49 -0.01 14.82
C ALA A 54 18.44 -0.59 15.88
N GLY A 55 19.23 0.26 16.54
CA GLY A 55 20.14 -0.15 17.62
C GLY A 55 19.44 -0.73 18.86
N GLN A 56 18.13 -0.52 19.02
CA GLN A 56 17.31 -1.00 20.14
C GLN A 56 16.45 -2.22 19.79
N CYS A 57 16.42 -2.62 18.50
CA CYS A 57 15.49 -3.60 17.98
C CYS A 57 16.19 -4.85 17.46
N ASP A 58 15.44 -5.94 17.40
CA ASP A 58 15.87 -7.20 16.77
C ASP A 58 15.45 -7.24 15.31
N ALA A 59 14.33 -6.58 14.97
CA ALA A 59 13.85 -6.41 13.62
C ALA A 59 13.28 -5.00 13.41
N VAL A 60 13.42 -4.46 12.19
CA VAL A 60 12.91 -3.15 11.79
C VAL A 60 11.96 -3.29 10.61
N ILE A 61 10.75 -2.79 10.79
CA ILE A 61 9.70 -2.74 9.76
C ILE A 61 9.69 -1.34 9.14
N THR A 62 9.60 -1.28 7.82
CA THR A 62 9.48 -0.01 7.07
C THR A 62 8.20 0.01 6.23
N CYS A 63 7.48 1.16 6.24
CA CYS A 63 6.30 1.38 5.42
C CYS A 63 6.35 2.81 4.85
N LEU A 64 6.97 2.96 3.69
CA LEU A 64 7.47 4.22 3.14
C LEU A 64 6.89 4.51 1.75
N PRO A 65 6.86 5.79 1.31
CA PRO A 65 6.12 6.17 0.10
C PRO A 65 6.84 5.85 -1.21
N SER A 66 8.17 5.65 -1.20
CA SER A 66 8.91 5.45 -2.45
C SER A 66 10.22 4.69 -2.26
N PRO A 67 10.77 4.08 -3.33
CA PRO A 67 12.07 3.41 -3.30
C PRO A 67 13.22 4.30 -2.82
N ALA A 68 13.22 5.57 -3.22
CA ALA A 68 14.26 6.52 -2.80
C ALA A 68 14.22 6.80 -1.29
N VAL A 69 13.02 6.84 -0.70
CA VAL A 69 12.87 7.01 0.75
C VAL A 69 13.27 5.73 1.48
N SER A 70 12.91 4.54 0.96
CA SER A 70 13.35 3.26 1.53
C SER A 70 14.87 3.12 1.50
N ASP A 71 15.53 3.51 0.40
CA ASP A 71 16.99 3.53 0.30
C ASP A 71 17.61 4.47 1.35
N ALA A 72 17.13 5.70 1.43
CA ALA A 72 17.65 6.68 2.39
C ALA A 72 17.48 6.24 3.85
N VAL A 73 16.33 5.64 4.19
CA VAL A 73 16.06 5.12 5.54
C VAL A 73 16.88 3.88 5.85
N LEU A 74 17.10 3.00 4.88
CA LEU A 74 17.90 1.80 5.05
C LEU A 74 19.40 2.13 5.13
N ASN A 75 19.94 2.81 4.11
CA ASN A 75 21.38 2.93 3.82
C ASN A 75 21.94 4.35 4.05
N GLY A 76 21.13 5.31 4.47
CA GLY A 76 21.58 6.67 4.78
C GLY A 76 22.54 6.73 5.97
N PRO A 77 23.19 7.90 6.24
CA PRO A 77 24.16 8.07 7.33
C PRO A 77 23.61 7.65 8.69
N ASP A 78 22.36 8.01 8.99
CA ASP A 78 21.62 7.65 10.20
C ASP A 78 20.58 6.54 9.92
N GLY A 79 20.85 5.69 8.91
CA GLY A 79 19.94 4.65 8.43
C GLY A 79 19.95 3.39 9.29
N ILE A 80 19.05 2.47 8.94
CA ILE A 80 18.88 1.18 9.65
C ILE A 80 20.18 0.38 9.70
N LEU A 81 20.93 0.33 8.57
CA LEU A 81 22.16 -0.45 8.45
C LEU A 81 23.29 0.03 9.37
N ALA A 82 23.24 1.29 9.83
CA ALA A 82 24.20 1.84 10.78
C ALA A 82 23.89 1.45 12.23
N GLY A 83 22.67 1.01 12.54
CA GLY A 83 22.23 0.71 13.91
C GLY A 83 21.87 -0.77 14.15
N LEU A 84 21.31 -1.46 13.17
CA LEU A 84 20.82 -2.83 13.33
C LEU A 84 21.99 -3.81 13.44
N LYS A 85 21.93 -4.71 14.41
CA LYS A 85 22.99 -5.70 14.67
C LYS A 85 22.98 -6.80 13.60
N ARG A 86 24.14 -7.43 13.39
CA ARG A 86 24.24 -8.65 12.57
C ARG A 86 23.25 -9.71 13.07
N GLY A 87 22.60 -10.40 12.16
CA GLY A 87 21.51 -11.35 12.47
C GLY A 87 20.17 -10.69 12.77
N GLY A 88 20.09 -9.36 12.73
CA GLY A 88 18.80 -8.65 12.75
C GLY A 88 18.08 -8.74 11.40
N CYS A 89 16.80 -8.40 11.40
CA CYS A 89 15.95 -8.48 10.19
C CYS A 89 15.41 -7.10 9.79
N TRP A 90 15.48 -6.78 8.51
CA TRP A 90 14.73 -5.68 7.91
C TRP A 90 13.50 -6.24 7.19
N ILE A 91 12.31 -5.76 7.59
CA ILE A 91 11.02 -6.16 7.01
C ILE A 91 10.48 -4.97 6.22
N GLU A 92 10.46 -5.08 4.89
CA GLU A 92 9.99 -3.99 4.01
C GLU A 92 8.54 -4.20 3.60
N MET A 93 7.67 -3.31 4.06
CA MET A 93 6.23 -3.35 3.74
C MET A 93 5.81 -2.30 2.70
N SER A 94 6.74 -1.50 2.20
CA SER A 94 6.47 -0.52 1.14
C SER A 94 6.29 -1.23 -0.21
N THR A 95 5.55 -0.60 -1.13
CA THR A 95 5.50 -1.08 -2.52
C THR A 95 6.75 -0.62 -3.26
N LEU A 96 7.67 -1.56 -3.48
CA LEU A 96 8.88 -1.40 -4.27
C LEU A 96 8.80 -2.20 -5.58
N GLY A 97 9.64 -1.84 -6.54
CA GLY A 97 9.91 -2.70 -7.69
C GLY A 97 10.82 -3.87 -7.31
N ARG A 98 10.76 -4.94 -8.10
CA ARG A 98 11.55 -6.17 -7.85
C ARG A 98 13.06 -5.90 -7.79
N GLU A 99 13.59 -5.09 -8.69
CA GLU A 99 15.03 -4.74 -8.70
C GLU A 99 15.43 -3.94 -7.46
N GLU A 100 14.59 -3.00 -7.03
CA GLU A 100 14.86 -2.18 -5.87
C GLU A 100 14.96 -3.01 -4.59
N ILE A 101 14.00 -3.91 -4.35
CA ILE A 101 14.06 -4.76 -3.14
C ILE A 101 15.27 -5.70 -3.16
N LEU A 102 15.61 -6.29 -4.31
CA LEU A 102 16.78 -7.15 -4.44
C LEU A 102 18.09 -6.39 -4.21
N ARG A 103 18.21 -5.17 -4.74
CA ARG A 103 19.37 -4.30 -4.54
C ARG A 103 19.54 -3.91 -3.06
N LEU A 104 18.46 -3.48 -2.43
CA LEU A 104 18.48 -3.07 -1.02
C LEU A 104 18.75 -4.25 -0.09
N ALA A 105 18.20 -5.42 -0.38
CA ALA A 105 18.48 -6.65 0.35
C ALA A 105 19.96 -7.09 0.24
N ALA A 106 20.59 -6.87 -0.93
CA ALA A 106 22.02 -7.13 -1.09
C ALA A 106 22.87 -6.22 -0.18
N LEU A 107 22.55 -4.92 -0.09
CA LEU A 107 23.22 -4.00 0.83
C LEU A 107 23.02 -4.40 2.30
N ALA A 108 21.84 -4.87 2.67
CA ALA A 108 21.56 -5.39 4.01
C ALA A 108 22.40 -6.65 4.31
N ALA A 109 22.47 -7.58 3.35
CA ALA A 109 23.24 -8.81 3.48
C ALA A 109 24.75 -8.57 3.66
N GLU A 110 25.33 -7.54 3.02
CA GLU A 110 26.74 -7.14 3.23
C GLU A 110 27.02 -6.76 4.69
N ARG A 111 26.02 -6.30 5.42
CA ARG A 111 26.07 -5.98 6.86
C ARG A 111 25.64 -7.16 7.74
N GLY A 112 25.29 -8.30 7.13
CA GLY A 112 24.81 -9.49 7.83
C GLY A 112 23.40 -9.32 8.41
N ILE A 113 22.57 -8.49 7.77
CA ILE A 113 21.17 -8.24 8.08
C ILE A 113 20.32 -9.02 7.09
N GLU A 114 19.35 -9.76 7.61
CA GLU A 114 18.40 -10.52 6.81
C GLU A 114 17.26 -9.61 6.31
N THR A 115 16.67 -9.95 5.19
CA THR A 115 15.59 -9.17 4.59
C THR A 115 14.37 -10.03 4.32
N LEU A 116 13.20 -9.54 4.77
CA LEU A 116 11.89 -10.05 4.41
C LEU A 116 11.10 -8.93 3.75
N GLU A 117 10.66 -9.10 2.50
CA GLU A 117 9.68 -8.19 1.92
C GLU A 117 8.28 -8.62 2.34
N SER A 118 7.42 -7.66 2.69
CA SER A 118 6.08 -7.94 3.18
C SER A 118 5.08 -6.86 2.79
N PRO A 119 5.01 -6.45 1.50
CA PRO A 119 4.03 -5.46 1.06
C PRO A 119 2.60 -5.94 1.33
N VAL A 120 1.69 -4.98 1.47
CA VAL A 120 0.30 -5.21 1.88
C VAL A 120 -0.69 -4.77 0.82
N THR A 121 -1.89 -5.35 0.86
CA THR A 121 -3.00 -5.00 -0.02
C THR A 121 -4.35 -5.13 0.70
N GLY A 122 -5.34 -4.30 0.32
CA GLY A 122 -6.67 -4.25 0.94
C GLY A 122 -7.06 -2.89 1.50
N GLY A 123 -6.16 -1.90 1.52
CA GLY A 123 -6.45 -0.53 1.91
C GLY A 123 -6.29 -0.22 3.40
N VAL A 124 -6.37 1.07 3.73
CA VAL A 124 -6.11 1.59 5.10
C VAL A 124 -7.15 1.09 6.10
N HIS A 125 -8.42 0.93 5.68
CA HIS A 125 -9.50 0.44 6.54
C HIS A 125 -9.21 -0.98 7.04
N LYS A 126 -8.78 -1.90 6.18
CA LYS A 126 -8.38 -3.25 6.60
C LYS A 126 -7.12 -3.29 7.46
N ALA A 127 -6.20 -2.33 7.27
CA ALA A 127 -5.06 -2.20 8.16
C ALA A 127 -5.47 -1.76 9.57
N ALA A 128 -6.49 -0.90 9.68
CA ALA A 128 -7.02 -0.45 10.96
C ALA A 128 -7.67 -1.56 11.78
N SER A 129 -8.40 -2.49 11.12
CA SER A 129 -8.99 -3.67 11.76
C SER A 129 -7.98 -4.79 12.01
N GLY A 130 -6.79 -4.76 11.40
CA GLY A 130 -5.81 -5.86 11.45
C GLY A 130 -6.12 -6.99 10.45
N GLU A 131 -6.92 -6.71 9.43
CA GLU A 131 -7.38 -7.68 8.43
C GLU A 131 -6.74 -7.48 7.04
N ILE A 132 -5.71 -6.62 6.96
CA ILE A 132 -5.05 -6.38 5.68
C ILE A 132 -4.35 -7.66 5.18
N THR A 133 -4.32 -7.86 3.88
CA THR A 133 -3.58 -8.98 3.28
C THR A 133 -2.10 -8.65 3.19
N ILE A 134 -1.24 -9.54 3.66
CA ILE A 134 0.23 -9.44 3.62
C ILE A 134 0.78 -10.44 2.60
N LEU A 135 1.62 -9.94 1.70
CA LEU A 135 2.31 -10.73 0.69
C LEU A 135 3.78 -10.80 1.08
N ALA A 136 4.25 -11.93 1.61
CA ALA A 136 5.63 -12.07 2.09
C ALA A 136 6.53 -12.74 1.06
N GLY A 137 7.78 -12.28 0.95
CA GLY A 137 8.82 -12.90 0.12
C GLY A 137 10.17 -12.87 0.82
N GLY A 138 10.89 -13.98 0.74
CA GLY A 138 12.17 -14.18 1.40
C GLY A 138 12.35 -15.63 1.87
N PRO A 139 13.41 -15.94 2.64
CA PRO A 139 13.62 -17.28 3.17
C PRO A 139 12.44 -17.76 4.02
N GLN A 140 12.02 -19.00 3.83
CA GLN A 140 10.88 -19.59 4.56
C GLN A 140 11.09 -19.53 6.09
N GLU A 141 12.29 -19.84 6.55
CA GLU A 141 12.63 -19.84 7.98
C GLU A 141 12.49 -18.43 8.58
N LEU A 142 12.93 -17.41 7.85
CA LEU A 142 12.79 -16.01 8.26
C LEU A 142 11.31 -15.59 8.28
N PHE A 143 10.53 -15.98 7.28
CA PHE A 143 9.10 -15.76 7.25
C PHE A 143 8.41 -16.36 8.48
N GLU A 144 8.69 -17.63 8.82
CA GLU A 144 8.07 -18.30 9.99
C GLU A 144 8.50 -17.64 11.31
N ALA A 145 9.75 -17.17 11.42
CA ALA A 145 10.24 -16.45 12.60
C ALA A 145 9.47 -15.14 12.86
N HIS A 146 9.05 -14.45 11.79
CA HIS A 146 8.31 -13.17 11.88
C HIS A 146 6.80 -13.31 11.69
N ARG A 147 6.30 -14.50 11.36
CA ARG A 147 4.87 -14.79 11.16
C ARG A 147 3.96 -14.28 12.29
N PRO A 148 4.31 -14.43 13.60
CA PRO A 148 3.48 -13.88 14.66
C PRO A 148 3.28 -12.36 14.58
N ALA A 149 4.32 -11.59 14.22
CA ALA A 149 4.22 -10.15 14.04
C ALA A 149 3.43 -9.78 12.77
N LEU A 150 3.58 -10.54 11.69
CA LEU A 150 2.77 -10.36 10.48
C LEU A 150 1.30 -10.66 10.78
N ALA A 151 1.00 -11.73 11.53
CA ALA A 151 -0.37 -12.10 11.92
C ALA A 151 -1.03 -11.07 12.85
N ALA A 152 -0.25 -10.32 13.61
CA ALA A 152 -0.77 -9.20 14.40
C ALA A 152 -1.25 -8.03 13.53
N MET A 153 -0.71 -7.89 12.32
CA MET A 153 -1.00 -6.78 11.40
C MET A 153 -2.01 -7.17 10.31
N GLY A 154 -2.09 -8.44 9.91
CA GLY A 154 -2.89 -8.87 8.77
C GLY A 154 -3.70 -10.13 9.01
N GLY A 155 -4.86 -10.24 8.31
CA GLY A 155 -5.76 -11.39 8.36
C GLY A 155 -5.28 -12.54 7.47
N GLU A 156 -4.99 -12.25 6.21
CA GLU A 156 -4.48 -13.21 5.22
C GLU A 156 -3.00 -12.97 4.95
N ILE A 157 -2.19 -14.02 5.02
CA ILE A 157 -0.74 -13.92 4.83
C ILE A 157 -0.28 -14.98 3.84
N PHE A 158 0.33 -14.56 2.75
CA PHE A 158 0.84 -15.44 1.70
C PHE A 158 2.36 -15.36 1.63
N HIS A 159 3.06 -16.49 1.79
CA HIS A 159 4.48 -16.58 1.44
C HIS A 159 4.62 -16.87 -0.06
N MET A 160 5.07 -15.86 -0.81
CA MET A 160 5.10 -15.87 -2.27
C MET A 160 6.35 -16.53 -2.86
N GLY A 161 7.32 -16.90 -2.02
CA GLY A 161 8.59 -17.47 -2.44
C GLY A 161 9.80 -16.58 -2.11
N PRO A 162 10.88 -16.62 -2.91
CA PRO A 162 12.09 -15.86 -2.64
C PRO A 162 11.85 -14.34 -2.73
N LEU A 163 12.83 -13.55 -2.27
CA LEU A 163 12.83 -12.08 -2.41
C LEU A 163 12.54 -11.65 -3.86
N GLY A 164 11.74 -10.64 -4.02
CA GLY A 164 11.23 -10.11 -5.28
C GLY A 164 9.90 -10.73 -5.72
N SER A 165 9.46 -11.84 -5.12
CA SER A 165 8.18 -12.47 -5.45
C SER A 165 6.99 -11.69 -4.91
N ALA A 166 7.09 -11.18 -3.69
CA ALA A 166 6.02 -10.38 -3.09
C ALA A 166 5.92 -9.00 -3.72
N ALA A 167 7.04 -8.37 -4.08
CA ALA A 167 7.04 -7.13 -4.86
C ALA A 167 6.34 -7.31 -6.21
N LEU A 168 6.62 -8.42 -6.90
CA LEU A 168 5.99 -8.72 -8.20
C LEU A 168 4.47 -8.85 -8.05
N ILE A 169 3.99 -9.73 -7.17
CA ILE A 169 2.54 -9.94 -7.00
C ILE A 169 1.84 -8.68 -6.47
N LYS A 170 2.48 -7.90 -5.59
CA LYS A 170 1.93 -6.63 -5.12
C LYS A 170 1.69 -5.63 -6.25
N VAL A 171 2.63 -5.50 -7.16
CA VAL A 171 2.47 -4.64 -8.35
C VAL A 171 1.36 -5.15 -9.26
N ILE A 172 1.24 -6.48 -9.44
CA ILE A 172 0.15 -7.10 -10.22
C ILE A 172 -1.21 -6.79 -9.58
N THR A 173 -1.36 -6.94 -8.26
CA THR A 173 -2.64 -6.63 -7.57
C THR A 173 -3.02 -5.17 -7.71
N ASN A 174 -2.07 -4.23 -7.59
CA ASN A 174 -2.34 -2.81 -7.74
C ASN A 174 -2.66 -2.44 -9.21
N MET A 175 -1.95 -3.03 -10.17
CA MET A 175 -2.28 -2.87 -11.60
C MET A 175 -3.73 -3.27 -11.89
N LEU A 176 -4.17 -4.43 -11.39
CA LEU A 176 -5.55 -4.87 -11.54
C LEU A 176 -6.55 -3.92 -10.87
N ALA A 177 -6.24 -3.46 -9.65
CA ALA A 177 -7.10 -2.52 -8.93
C ALA A 177 -7.32 -1.22 -9.72
N PHE A 178 -6.28 -0.66 -10.32
CA PHE A 178 -6.40 0.57 -11.12
C PHE A 178 -7.13 0.34 -12.45
N ILE A 179 -6.99 -0.83 -13.08
CA ILE A 179 -7.78 -1.22 -14.25
C ILE A 179 -9.26 -1.32 -13.85
N HIS A 180 -9.57 -1.99 -12.75
CA HIS A 180 -10.92 -2.12 -12.23
C HIS A 180 -11.54 -0.76 -11.89
N LEU A 181 -10.75 0.16 -11.34
CA LEU A 181 -11.22 1.50 -11.00
C LEU A 181 -11.66 2.31 -12.24
N LEU A 182 -10.90 2.24 -13.32
CA LEU A 182 -11.31 2.87 -14.58
C LEU A 182 -12.54 2.21 -15.17
N ALA A 183 -12.58 0.88 -15.19
CA ALA A 183 -13.71 0.11 -15.70
C ALA A 183 -14.99 0.41 -14.89
N ASP A 184 -14.89 0.52 -13.57
CA ASP A 184 -16.01 0.87 -12.69
C ASP A 184 -16.52 2.30 -12.95
N GLY A 185 -15.60 3.26 -13.11
CA GLY A 185 -15.96 4.63 -13.48
C GLY A 185 -16.73 4.69 -14.81
N GLU A 186 -16.29 3.94 -15.83
CA GLU A 186 -16.97 3.84 -17.12
C GLU A 186 -18.33 3.17 -16.99
N ALA A 187 -18.43 2.06 -16.23
CA ALA A 187 -19.67 1.33 -16.02
C ALA A 187 -20.73 2.18 -15.29
N LEU A 188 -20.34 2.86 -14.21
CA LEU A 188 -21.23 3.77 -13.46
C LEU A 188 -21.65 4.97 -14.32
N MET A 189 -20.75 5.52 -15.12
CA MET A 189 -21.08 6.61 -16.03
C MET A 189 -22.05 6.17 -17.14
N LEU A 190 -21.86 4.97 -17.69
CA LEU A 190 -22.78 4.40 -18.67
C LEU A 190 -24.19 4.19 -18.06
N ALA A 191 -24.25 3.64 -16.83
CA ALA A 191 -25.51 3.48 -16.10
C ALA A 191 -26.19 4.83 -15.87
N ARG A 192 -25.45 5.86 -15.42
CA ARG A 192 -25.96 7.22 -15.21
C ARG A 192 -26.53 7.83 -16.49
N ARG A 193 -25.81 7.76 -17.59
CA ARG A 193 -26.22 8.30 -18.88
C ARG A 193 -27.34 7.50 -19.50
N GLY A 194 -27.45 6.21 -19.19
CA GLY A 194 -28.58 5.34 -19.57
C GLY A 194 -29.84 5.55 -18.74
N GLY A 195 -29.81 6.45 -17.72
CA GLY A 195 -30.98 6.79 -16.90
C GLY A 195 -31.25 5.81 -15.76
N LEU A 196 -30.27 4.96 -15.41
CA LEU A 196 -30.42 4.04 -14.27
C LEU A 196 -30.20 4.79 -12.94
N ASP A 197 -30.87 4.34 -11.90
CA ASP A 197 -30.52 4.70 -10.52
C ASP A 197 -29.15 4.13 -10.17
N LEU A 198 -28.21 4.99 -9.74
CA LEU A 198 -26.83 4.58 -9.49
C LEU A 198 -26.68 3.65 -8.30
N ALA A 199 -27.51 3.80 -7.27
CA ALA A 199 -27.46 2.91 -6.11
C ALA A 199 -27.94 1.50 -6.48
N GLN A 200 -28.98 1.40 -7.32
CA GLN A 200 -29.44 0.12 -7.86
C GLN A 200 -28.40 -0.48 -8.83
N ALA A 201 -27.80 0.33 -9.71
CA ALA A 201 -26.76 -0.12 -10.63
C ALA A 201 -25.54 -0.68 -9.87
N TRP A 202 -25.07 0.04 -8.84
CA TRP A 202 -23.98 -0.42 -7.98
C TRP A 202 -24.30 -1.78 -7.33
N ASN A 203 -25.49 -1.94 -6.74
CA ASN A 203 -25.93 -3.20 -6.14
C ASN A 203 -26.01 -4.34 -7.16
N ALA A 204 -26.51 -4.05 -8.38
CA ALA A 204 -26.61 -5.06 -9.45
C ALA A 204 -25.22 -5.50 -9.93
N ILE A 205 -24.26 -4.58 -10.11
CA ILE A 205 -22.89 -4.90 -10.48
C ILE A 205 -22.25 -5.73 -9.36
N ARG A 206 -22.39 -5.31 -8.09
CA ARG A 206 -21.88 -6.05 -6.94
C ARG A 206 -22.38 -7.50 -6.87
N ALA A 207 -23.61 -7.77 -7.29
CA ALA A 207 -24.21 -9.10 -7.30
C ALA A 207 -23.92 -9.90 -8.57
N SER A 208 -23.14 -9.36 -9.51
CA SER A 208 -22.89 -9.95 -10.82
C SER A 208 -21.44 -10.36 -11.03
N SER A 209 -21.15 -10.97 -12.20
CA SER A 209 -19.78 -11.28 -12.63
C SER A 209 -18.92 -10.05 -12.93
N GLY A 210 -19.50 -8.86 -12.99
CA GLY A 210 -18.80 -7.60 -13.15
C GLY A 210 -18.23 -7.04 -11.83
N ASN A 211 -18.48 -7.69 -10.69
CA ASN A 211 -18.01 -7.24 -9.39
C ASN A 211 -16.50 -7.29 -9.26
N SER A 212 -15.96 -6.41 -8.44
CA SER A 212 -14.56 -6.40 -7.99
C SER A 212 -14.46 -5.82 -6.59
N PHE A 213 -13.34 -6.09 -5.90
CA PHE A 213 -13.04 -5.45 -4.62
C PHE A 213 -13.08 -3.92 -4.73
N VAL A 214 -12.59 -3.37 -5.83
CA VAL A 214 -12.58 -1.92 -6.12
C VAL A 214 -14.00 -1.37 -6.26
N HIS A 215 -14.90 -2.10 -6.94
CA HIS A 215 -16.30 -1.72 -7.02
C HIS A 215 -16.95 -1.65 -5.63
N GLU A 216 -16.65 -2.61 -4.76
CA GLU A 216 -17.22 -2.66 -3.41
C GLU A 216 -16.62 -1.61 -2.48
N THR A 217 -15.44 -1.10 -2.74
CA THR A 217 -14.74 -0.11 -1.91
C THR A 217 -14.72 1.28 -2.55
N GLU A 218 -13.88 1.50 -3.54
CA GLU A 218 -13.74 2.80 -4.22
C GLU A 218 -15.03 3.25 -4.90
N GLY A 219 -15.83 2.33 -5.43
CA GLY A 219 -17.14 2.62 -6.03
C GLY A 219 -18.06 3.38 -5.06
N GLN A 220 -18.07 3.03 -3.78
CA GLN A 220 -18.84 3.74 -2.77
C GLN A 220 -18.37 5.19 -2.57
N LEU A 221 -17.05 5.41 -2.57
CA LEU A 221 -16.44 6.74 -2.38
C LEU A 221 -16.65 7.64 -3.62
N ILE A 222 -16.73 7.05 -4.81
CA ILE A 222 -17.11 7.75 -6.04
C ILE A 222 -18.57 8.20 -5.92
N LEU A 223 -19.48 7.29 -5.55
CA LEU A 223 -20.91 7.57 -5.44
C LEU A 223 -21.24 8.56 -4.31
N ASN A 224 -20.49 8.58 -3.22
CA ASN A 224 -20.57 9.60 -2.19
C ASN A 224 -19.98 10.94 -2.66
N GLY A 225 -18.91 10.92 -3.42
CA GLY A 225 -18.19 12.09 -3.91
C GLY A 225 -17.01 12.54 -3.05
N SER A 226 -16.64 11.78 -2.02
CA SER A 226 -15.45 12.06 -1.21
C SER A 226 -14.16 11.68 -1.93
N TYR A 227 -14.18 10.61 -2.71
CA TYR A 227 -13.02 9.97 -3.36
C TYR A 227 -11.90 9.58 -2.36
N ASP A 228 -12.14 9.63 -1.05
CA ASP A 228 -11.12 9.54 0.00
C ASP A 228 -10.73 8.07 0.32
N ILE A 229 -9.99 7.44 -0.58
CA ILE A 229 -9.45 6.08 -0.39
C ILE A 229 -8.15 6.06 0.44
N GLY A 230 -7.55 7.21 0.72
CA GLY A 230 -6.26 7.29 1.43
C GLY A 230 -5.04 6.91 0.59
N PHE A 231 -5.17 6.90 -0.75
CA PHE A 231 -4.12 6.54 -1.71
C PHE A 231 -4.01 7.60 -2.80
N SER A 232 -2.82 8.20 -2.98
CA SER A 232 -2.66 9.35 -3.87
C SER A 232 -2.46 8.94 -5.34
N MET A 233 -2.73 9.89 -6.24
CA MET A 233 -2.49 9.78 -7.68
C MET A 233 -1.00 9.52 -7.99
N ASP A 234 -0.06 10.14 -7.25
CA ASP A 234 1.37 9.91 -7.39
C ASP A 234 1.75 8.46 -7.08
N LEU A 235 1.16 7.88 -6.03
CA LEU A 235 1.38 6.47 -5.67
C LEU A 235 0.82 5.54 -6.75
N ALA A 236 -0.34 5.85 -7.31
CA ALA A 236 -0.92 5.06 -8.40
C ALA A 236 -0.04 5.11 -9.67
N CYS A 237 0.43 6.29 -10.05
CA CYS A 237 1.35 6.46 -11.18
C CYS A 237 2.67 5.70 -10.96
N LYS A 238 3.20 5.71 -9.73
CA LYS A 238 4.41 4.96 -9.36
C LYS A 238 4.20 3.46 -9.55
N ASP A 239 3.12 2.90 -9.01
CA ASP A 239 2.85 1.46 -9.05
C ASP A 239 2.54 0.97 -10.48
N LEU A 240 1.80 1.74 -11.26
CA LEU A 240 1.60 1.48 -12.70
C LEU A 240 2.93 1.55 -13.48
N GLY A 241 3.84 2.44 -13.10
CA GLY A 241 5.19 2.50 -13.65
C GLY A 241 5.98 1.21 -13.44
N PHE A 242 5.87 0.58 -12.26
CA PHE A 242 6.45 -0.74 -11.99
C PHE A 242 5.81 -1.84 -12.85
N ALA A 243 4.48 -1.85 -12.99
CA ALA A 243 3.80 -2.80 -13.85
C ALA A 243 4.29 -2.72 -15.30
N MET A 244 4.40 -1.51 -15.84
CA MET A 244 4.91 -1.29 -17.21
C MET A 244 6.39 -1.71 -17.36
N LYS A 245 7.20 -1.58 -16.31
CA LYS A 245 8.58 -2.08 -16.28
C LYS A 245 8.60 -3.61 -16.32
N PHE A 246 7.78 -4.27 -15.51
CA PHE A 246 7.65 -5.74 -15.49
C PHE A 246 7.15 -6.29 -16.83
N GLY A 247 6.17 -5.64 -17.47
CA GLY A 247 5.73 -6.03 -18.82
C GLY A 247 6.88 -6.07 -19.81
N ARG A 248 7.77 -5.07 -19.81
CA ARG A 248 8.97 -5.03 -20.65
C ARG A 248 10.00 -6.08 -20.26
N GLU A 249 10.26 -6.24 -18.96
CA GLU A 249 11.24 -7.22 -18.43
C GLU A 249 10.87 -8.66 -18.80
N PHE A 250 9.57 -8.99 -18.66
CA PHE A 250 9.09 -10.36 -18.89
C PHE A 250 8.54 -10.60 -20.31
N GLY A 251 8.56 -9.59 -21.18
CA GLY A 251 8.06 -9.71 -22.55
C GLY A 251 6.54 -9.90 -22.62
N VAL A 252 5.79 -9.40 -21.63
CA VAL A 252 4.32 -9.48 -21.58
C VAL A 252 3.71 -8.17 -22.06
N PRO A 253 2.93 -8.15 -23.16
CA PRO A 253 2.19 -6.98 -23.57
C PRO A 253 1.09 -6.67 -22.54
N LEU A 254 1.05 -5.43 -22.07
CA LEU A 254 0.12 -4.97 -21.04
C LEU A 254 -0.77 -3.83 -21.56
N ASP A 255 -1.61 -4.10 -22.58
CA ASP A 255 -2.41 -3.09 -23.26
C ASP A 255 -3.34 -2.33 -22.31
N LEU A 256 -4.08 -3.04 -21.45
CA LEU A 256 -4.97 -2.43 -20.46
C LEU A 256 -4.22 -1.61 -19.42
N ALA A 257 -3.11 -2.12 -18.92
CA ALA A 257 -2.28 -1.40 -17.95
C ALA A 257 -1.62 -0.16 -18.59
N ALA A 258 -1.23 -0.24 -19.86
CA ALA A 258 -0.68 0.91 -20.58
C ALA A 258 -1.71 2.03 -20.74
N LEU A 259 -2.93 1.69 -21.16
CA LEU A 259 -4.05 2.64 -21.24
C LEU A 259 -4.34 3.24 -19.85
N THR A 260 -4.41 2.41 -18.81
CA THR A 260 -4.64 2.81 -17.44
C THR A 260 -3.54 3.78 -16.96
N ALA A 261 -2.27 3.45 -17.18
CA ALA A 261 -1.15 4.30 -16.81
C ALA A 261 -1.22 5.69 -17.47
N GLN A 262 -1.54 5.75 -18.77
CA GLN A 262 -1.72 7.03 -19.49
C GLN A 262 -2.90 7.82 -18.96
N THR A 263 -3.99 7.15 -18.55
CA THR A 263 -5.15 7.81 -17.97
C THR A 263 -4.81 8.40 -16.59
N PHE A 264 -4.06 7.66 -15.75
CA PHE A 264 -3.59 8.18 -14.45
C PHE A 264 -2.61 9.36 -14.61
N ILE A 265 -1.74 9.36 -15.63
CA ILE A 265 -0.89 10.52 -15.95
C ILE A 265 -1.74 11.74 -16.30
N ARG A 266 -2.82 11.58 -17.08
CA ARG A 266 -3.78 12.65 -17.37
C ARG A 266 -4.48 13.15 -16.11
N GLY A 267 -4.97 12.23 -15.25
CA GLY A 267 -5.60 12.58 -13.97
C GLY A 267 -4.64 13.34 -13.05
N ARG A 268 -3.39 12.89 -12.94
CA ARG A 268 -2.33 13.57 -12.20
C ARG A 268 -2.09 14.99 -12.71
N SER A 269 -2.08 15.18 -14.02
CA SER A 269 -1.93 16.49 -14.64
C SER A 269 -3.13 17.41 -14.38
N ALA A 270 -4.34 16.86 -14.33
CA ALA A 270 -5.58 17.62 -14.13
C ALA A 270 -5.83 17.97 -12.66
N TYR A 271 -5.56 17.05 -11.74
CA TYR A 271 -5.98 17.16 -10.32
C TYR A 271 -4.81 17.23 -9.33
N GLY A 272 -3.58 17.08 -9.82
CA GLY A 272 -2.37 17.08 -8.98
C GLY A 272 -2.02 15.70 -8.41
N GLY A 273 -0.74 15.51 -8.06
CA GLY A 273 -0.23 14.23 -7.57
C GLY A 273 -0.73 13.84 -6.18
N ALA A 274 -1.11 14.81 -5.35
CA ALA A 274 -1.66 14.60 -4.01
C ALA A 274 -3.16 14.25 -4.00
N ALA A 275 -3.86 14.41 -5.15
CA ALA A 275 -5.25 14.02 -5.27
C ALA A 275 -5.44 12.52 -5.00
N GLN A 276 -6.59 12.13 -4.49
CA GLN A 276 -6.93 10.73 -4.28
C GLN A 276 -6.99 9.97 -5.61
N SER A 277 -6.51 8.73 -5.66
CA SER A 277 -6.48 7.91 -6.89
C SER A 277 -7.86 7.68 -7.48
N THR A 278 -8.89 7.54 -6.65
CA THR A 278 -10.30 7.43 -7.06
C THR A 278 -10.81 8.66 -7.80
N ALA A 279 -10.21 9.84 -7.57
CA ALA A 279 -10.55 11.05 -8.33
C ALA A 279 -10.22 10.94 -9.85
N ILE A 280 -9.57 9.86 -10.29
CA ILE A 280 -9.36 9.57 -11.71
C ILE A 280 -10.68 9.54 -12.51
N VAL A 281 -11.77 9.09 -11.87
CA VAL A 281 -13.10 9.00 -12.48
C VAL A 281 -13.66 10.37 -12.81
N LYS A 282 -13.22 11.44 -12.14
CA LYS A 282 -13.60 12.82 -12.45
C LYS A 282 -13.23 13.25 -13.88
N LEU A 283 -12.26 12.59 -14.52
CA LEU A 283 -11.99 12.85 -15.93
C LEU A 283 -13.23 12.61 -16.82
N LEU A 284 -14.03 11.59 -16.51
CA LEU A 284 -15.30 11.32 -17.19
C LEU A 284 -16.40 12.28 -16.73
N GLU A 285 -16.49 12.56 -15.44
CA GLU A 285 -17.49 13.49 -14.90
C GLU A 285 -17.32 14.89 -15.52
N ASP A 286 -16.08 15.39 -15.57
CA ASP A 286 -15.76 16.70 -16.12
C ASP A 286 -16.00 16.76 -17.65
N ALA A 287 -15.56 15.72 -18.38
CA ALA A 287 -15.73 15.66 -19.82
C ALA A 287 -17.21 15.58 -20.25
N LEU A 288 -18.03 14.87 -19.48
CA LEU A 288 -19.44 14.65 -19.77
C LEU A 288 -20.37 15.60 -19.02
N LYS A 289 -19.83 16.48 -18.16
CA LYS A 289 -20.58 17.40 -17.27
C LYS A 289 -21.69 16.66 -16.51
N THR A 290 -21.35 15.50 -15.98
CA THR A 290 -22.28 14.58 -15.32
C THR A 290 -21.59 13.97 -14.12
N ASP A 291 -22.14 14.14 -12.93
CA ASP A 291 -21.61 13.55 -11.72
C ASP A 291 -22.10 12.11 -11.47
N LEU A 292 -21.35 11.38 -10.66
CA LEU A 292 -21.66 10.02 -10.21
C LEU A 292 -22.11 10.03 -8.74
N ARG A 293 -23.13 10.85 -8.40
CA ARG A 293 -23.62 10.93 -7.04
C ARG A 293 -24.87 10.09 -6.83
N ALA A 294 -24.87 9.34 -5.72
CA ALA A 294 -26.02 8.61 -5.23
C ALA A 294 -26.10 8.70 -3.70
N PRO A 295 -27.32 8.76 -3.14
CA PRO A 295 -27.50 8.76 -1.67
C PRO A 295 -27.20 7.39 -1.07
N GLY A 296 -26.86 7.36 0.23
CA GLY A 296 -26.72 6.12 1.00
C GLY A 296 -25.30 5.53 1.01
N PHE A 297 -24.32 6.19 0.41
CA PHE A 297 -22.91 5.76 0.41
C PHE A 297 -22.07 6.54 1.43
N PRO A 298 -21.09 5.87 2.09
CA PRO A 298 -20.30 6.47 3.15
C PRO A 298 -19.27 7.46 2.61
N GLU A 299 -18.93 8.46 3.40
CA GLU A 299 -17.85 9.41 3.10
C GLU A 299 -16.46 8.76 3.23
N LYS A 300 -16.36 7.77 4.10
CA LYS A 300 -15.14 6.97 4.33
C LYS A 300 -15.51 5.50 4.44
N LEU A 301 -14.62 4.64 3.98
CA LEU A 301 -14.76 3.22 4.24
C LEU A 301 -14.55 2.98 5.73
N THR A 302 -15.58 2.45 6.37
CA THR A 302 -15.55 1.81 7.68
C THR A 302 -15.60 0.30 7.46
N GLU A 303 -15.15 -0.48 8.42
CA GLU A 303 -15.09 -1.96 8.41
C GLU A 303 -16.25 -2.64 7.68
#